data_d0d52b2eea9c839fa3a8e88b374bf880
#
_entry.id   d0d52b2eea9c839fa3a8e88b374bf880
#
_cell.length_a   1.000
_cell.length_b   1.000
_cell.length_c   1.000
_cell.angle_alpha   90.00
_cell.angle_beta   90.00
_cell.angle_gamma   90.00
#
_symmetry.space_group_name_H-M   'P 1'
#
loop_
_entity.id
_entity.type
_entity.pdbx_description
1 polymer ?
#
loop_
_entity_poly.entity_id
_entity_poly.type
_entity_poly.pdbx_seq_one_letter_code
_entity_poly.pdbx_strand_id
1 'polypeptide(L)'
;FRGIFDRGKKRVGKKQKKGRLFRFVRNLVVVMIVLFVILMLLPDDEETGDAGETVSERVAKESDRNDPASDRQNSDNSGAEEVTFPADMVSEKEVTTKGDGTDTVTVFVYMNGSDLESEDGSATDDLEEMLEAKTGDKVQVLIETVGTKEWSKRLGIASDHTQRYRLDGGKLVLEDDSLGQEDSTQASTLSDFICWGSKNYPADRNLLIFWDHGAGPVYGFGYDENQEHEETLTMDQMRQALQNGGIYFDVIGMDCCIMSSMELCLGLQDYCDYL
;
A
#
# COMPACT_ATOMS: atom_id res chain seq x y z
N PHE A 1 -28.89 4.74 40.01
CA PHE A 1 -28.33 3.54 39.36
C PHE A 1 -28.79 3.35 37.90
N ARG A 2 -29.82 4.07 37.43
CA ARG A 2 -30.26 4.00 36.00
C ARG A 2 -29.50 4.90 35.03
N GLY A 3 -28.67 5.84 35.50
CA GLY A 3 -27.98 6.83 34.65
C GLY A 3 -26.62 6.38 34.09
N ILE A 4 -26.05 5.29 34.57
CA ILE A 4 -24.71 4.80 34.16
C ILE A 4 -24.78 3.86 32.97
N PHE A 5 -25.88 3.08 32.86
CA PHE A 5 -26.07 2.15 31.73
C PHE A 5 -26.39 2.82 30.37
N ASP A 6 -26.96 4.01 30.41
CA ASP A 6 -27.36 4.71 29.16
C ASP A 6 -26.22 5.47 28.47
N ARG A 7 -25.11 5.77 29.19
CA ARG A 7 -23.93 6.39 28.61
C ARG A 7 -23.03 5.39 27.88
N GLY A 8 -23.03 4.13 28.30
CA GLY A 8 -22.26 3.06 27.64
C GLY A 8 -22.82 2.74 26.26
N LYS A 9 -24.12 2.60 26.11
CA LYS A 9 -24.77 2.28 24.82
C LYS A 9 -24.59 3.36 23.74
N LYS A 10 -24.53 4.64 24.14
CA LYS A 10 -24.30 5.74 23.17
C LYS A 10 -22.84 5.86 22.69
N ARG A 11 -21.88 5.37 23.48
CA ARG A 11 -20.44 5.34 23.05
C ARG A 11 -20.17 4.19 22.11
N VAL A 12 -20.71 3.02 22.34
CA VAL A 12 -20.56 1.84 21.46
C VAL A 12 -21.18 2.11 20.09
N GLY A 13 -22.37 2.70 20.02
CA GLY A 13 -23.02 3.02 18.75
C GLY A 13 -22.31 4.11 17.93
N LYS A 14 -21.52 5.00 18.56
CA LYS A 14 -20.71 6.00 17.84
C LYS A 14 -19.39 5.44 17.33
N LYS A 15 -18.74 4.50 18.06
CA LYS A 15 -17.53 3.80 17.59
C LYS A 15 -17.86 2.95 16.35
N GLN A 16 -18.96 2.20 16.39
CA GLN A 16 -19.39 1.32 15.29
C GLN A 16 -19.73 2.08 13.99
N LYS A 17 -20.28 3.31 14.08
CA LYS A 17 -20.53 4.15 12.89
C LYS A 17 -19.27 4.75 12.30
N LYS A 18 -18.25 5.09 13.12
CA LYS A 18 -16.96 5.59 12.64
C LYS A 18 -16.15 4.47 11.95
N GLY A 19 -16.14 3.27 12.51
CA GLY A 19 -15.48 2.12 11.90
C GLY A 19 -16.06 1.75 10.53
N ARG A 20 -17.39 1.80 10.36
CA ARG A 20 -18.04 1.53 9.07
C ARG A 20 -17.73 2.55 7.99
N LEU A 21 -17.64 3.84 8.34
CA LEU A 21 -17.28 4.89 7.38
C LEU A 21 -15.81 4.78 6.98
N PHE A 22 -14.93 4.47 7.93
CA PHE A 22 -13.50 4.28 7.68
C PHE A 22 -13.26 3.05 6.80
N ARG A 23 -13.94 1.92 7.06
CA ARG A 23 -13.91 0.73 6.20
C ARG A 23 -14.36 1.02 4.77
N PHE A 24 -15.44 1.78 4.61
CA PHE A 24 -15.95 2.13 3.27
C PHE A 24 -14.95 2.95 2.46
N VAL A 25 -14.26 3.91 3.08
CA VAL A 25 -13.25 4.74 2.40
C VAL A 25 -11.99 3.91 2.09
N ARG A 26 -11.56 3.05 3.01
CA ARG A 26 -10.40 2.17 2.83
C ARG A 26 -10.64 1.16 1.69
N ASN A 27 -11.78 0.48 1.67
CA ASN A 27 -12.15 -0.48 0.64
C ASN A 27 -12.20 0.17 -0.75
N LEU A 28 -12.58 1.44 -0.83
CA LEU A 28 -12.55 2.19 -2.07
C LEU A 28 -11.12 2.39 -2.60
N VAL A 29 -10.15 2.57 -1.70
CA VAL A 29 -8.73 2.74 -2.06
C VAL A 29 -8.12 1.42 -2.53
N VAL A 30 -8.37 0.32 -1.84
CA VAL A 30 -7.89 -1.02 -2.26
C VAL A 30 -8.48 -1.41 -3.61
N VAL A 31 -9.78 -1.22 -3.81
CA VAL A 31 -10.43 -1.45 -5.12
C VAL A 31 -9.84 -0.57 -6.21
N MET A 32 -9.48 0.68 -5.90
CA MET A 32 -8.84 1.59 -6.87
C MET A 32 -7.42 1.13 -7.22
N ILE A 33 -6.65 0.63 -6.26
CA ILE A 33 -5.29 0.11 -6.51
C ILE A 33 -5.38 -1.16 -7.37
N VAL A 34 -6.25 -2.10 -7.01
CA VAL A 34 -6.46 -3.34 -7.79
C VAL A 34 -6.97 -3.03 -9.19
N LEU A 35 -7.93 -2.09 -9.35
CA LEU A 35 -8.41 -1.64 -10.65
C LEU A 35 -7.31 -0.93 -11.45
N PHE A 36 -6.45 -0.15 -10.81
CA PHE A 36 -5.33 0.51 -11.47
C PHE A 36 -4.30 -0.51 -11.98
N VAL A 37 -3.96 -1.51 -11.16
CA VAL A 37 -3.07 -2.61 -11.56
C VAL A 37 -3.69 -3.43 -12.70
N ILE A 38 -5.00 -3.73 -12.64
CA ILE A 38 -5.71 -4.41 -13.72
C ILE A 38 -5.72 -3.57 -14.99
N LEU A 39 -5.94 -2.25 -14.88
CA LEU A 39 -5.96 -1.34 -16.03
C LEU A 39 -4.59 -1.23 -16.70
N MET A 40 -3.50 -1.32 -15.92
CA MET A 40 -2.12 -1.34 -16.42
C MET A 40 -1.73 -2.68 -17.08
N LEU A 41 -2.50 -3.75 -16.81
CA LEU A 41 -2.27 -5.09 -17.36
C LEU A 41 -3.19 -5.44 -18.54
N LEU A 42 -4.17 -4.58 -18.88
CA LEU A 42 -5.00 -4.78 -20.07
C LEU A 42 -4.26 -4.30 -21.31
N PRO A 43 -4.26 -5.06 -22.41
CA PRO A 43 -3.76 -4.57 -23.69
C PRO A 43 -4.63 -3.41 -24.16
N ASP A 44 -3.98 -2.32 -24.61
CA ASP A 44 -4.68 -1.21 -25.28
C ASP A 44 -5.33 -1.75 -26.56
N ASP A 45 -6.65 -1.71 -26.64
CA ASP A 45 -7.37 -1.91 -27.90
C ASP A 45 -7.00 -0.72 -28.82
N GLU A 46 -6.26 -0.98 -29.88
CA GLU A 46 -5.96 0.00 -30.94
C GLU A 46 -7.29 0.49 -31.56
N GLU A 47 -7.81 1.59 -31.07
CA GLU A 47 -8.73 2.41 -31.86
C GLU A 47 -7.91 3.33 -32.77
N THR A 48 -7.87 2.99 -34.04
CA THR A 48 -7.43 3.86 -35.12
C THR A 48 -8.39 5.03 -35.26
N GLY A 49 -7.94 6.25 -35.01
CA GLY A 49 -8.73 7.41 -35.44
C GLY A 49 -8.47 8.70 -34.66
N ASP A 50 -7.82 9.58 -35.36
CA ASP A 50 -7.91 11.03 -35.28
C ASP A 50 -7.03 11.78 -34.30
N ALA A 51 -6.22 12.65 -34.88
CA ALA A 51 -5.26 13.55 -34.23
C ALA A 51 -5.97 14.52 -33.28
N GLY A 52 -5.97 14.21 -31.98
CA GLY A 52 -6.47 15.07 -30.92
C GLY A 52 -5.36 15.93 -30.30
N GLU A 53 -5.63 17.22 -30.16
CA GLU A 53 -4.80 18.27 -29.56
C GLU A 53 -4.11 17.83 -28.25
N THR A 54 -2.83 18.12 -28.10
CA THR A 54 -2.04 17.82 -26.91
C THR A 54 -2.51 18.64 -25.69
N VAL A 55 -2.29 18.10 -24.50
CA VAL A 55 -2.65 18.76 -23.22
C VAL A 55 -2.04 20.16 -23.08
N SER A 56 -0.91 20.41 -23.73
CA SER A 56 -0.25 21.72 -23.77
C SER A 56 -1.07 22.79 -24.52
N GLU A 57 -1.83 22.40 -25.54
CA GLU A 57 -2.68 23.32 -26.30
C GLU A 57 -4.00 23.66 -25.59
N ARG A 58 -4.49 22.77 -24.69
CA ARG A 58 -5.67 23.04 -23.87
C ARG A 58 -5.39 24.07 -22.78
N VAL A 59 -4.23 24.02 -22.16
CA VAL A 59 -3.84 25.01 -21.12
C VAL A 59 -3.67 26.40 -21.69
N ALA A 60 -3.21 26.54 -22.96
CA ALA A 60 -3.07 27.83 -23.60
C ALA A 60 -4.41 28.49 -24.01
N LYS A 61 -5.47 27.70 -24.22
CA LYS A 61 -6.80 28.23 -24.60
C LYS A 61 -7.68 28.69 -23.43
N GLU A 62 -7.34 28.32 -22.17
CA GLU A 62 -8.12 28.65 -21.00
C GLU A 62 -7.67 29.96 -20.30
N SER A 63 -6.52 30.53 -20.70
CA SER A 63 -6.01 31.79 -20.14
C SER A 63 -6.58 33.07 -20.73
N ASP A 64 -7.48 32.98 -21.73
CA ASP A 64 -7.97 34.16 -22.48
C ASP A 64 -9.46 34.49 -22.20
N ARG A 65 -9.95 34.20 -21.00
CA ARG A 65 -11.29 34.68 -20.56
C ARG A 65 -11.10 35.77 -19.52
N ASN A 66 -11.28 36.99 -20.02
CA ASN A 66 -11.39 38.24 -19.33
C ASN A 66 -12.33 38.19 -18.12
N ASP A 67 -11.89 38.77 -17.00
CA ASP A 67 -12.76 39.39 -16.04
C ASP A 67 -12.16 40.73 -15.54
N PRO A 68 -12.97 41.82 -15.48
CA PRO A 68 -12.45 43.15 -15.30
C PRO A 68 -12.42 43.60 -13.83
N ALA A 69 -11.35 44.25 -13.51
CA ALA A 69 -11.17 45.33 -12.52
C ALA A 69 -11.73 45.19 -11.10
N SER A 70 -10.81 45.12 -10.13
CA SER A 70 -10.90 46.01 -8.95
C SER A 70 -9.51 46.37 -8.46
N ASP A 71 -9.24 47.67 -8.51
CA ASP A 71 -8.13 48.38 -7.86
C ASP A 71 -7.97 47.97 -6.40
N ARG A 72 -6.81 47.48 -6.02
CA ARG A 72 -6.21 47.73 -4.71
C ARG A 72 -4.70 47.78 -4.85
N GLN A 73 -4.21 49.02 -4.83
CA GLN A 73 -2.83 49.32 -4.46
C GLN A 73 -2.55 48.75 -3.08
N ASN A 74 -1.51 47.99 -2.92
CA ASN A 74 -0.59 48.20 -1.81
C ASN A 74 0.78 47.54 -2.06
N SER A 75 1.71 48.37 -1.77
CA SER A 75 3.14 48.37 -1.60
C SER A 75 3.79 47.06 -1.09
N ASP A 76 5.00 46.91 -1.62
CA ASP A 76 6.22 46.39 -1.00
C ASP A 76 6.19 44.99 -0.38
N ASN A 77 6.87 44.05 -1.00
CA ASN A 77 8.10 43.51 -0.41
C ASN A 77 8.83 42.53 -1.30
N SER A 78 10.09 42.86 -1.55
CA SER A 78 11.28 42.03 -1.54
C SER A 78 11.20 40.56 -2.06
N GLY A 79 11.81 40.37 -3.23
CA GLY A 79 12.81 39.30 -3.41
C GLY A 79 12.42 37.88 -3.01
N ALA A 80 11.37 37.34 -3.62
CA ALA A 80 11.37 35.88 -3.83
C ALA A 80 12.24 35.65 -5.06
N GLU A 81 13.47 35.16 -4.87
CA GLU A 81 14.23 34.56 -5.97
C GLU A 81 13.38 33.44 -6.55
N GLU A 82 12.96 33.61 -7.79
CA GLU A 82 12.32 32.56 -8.57
C GLU A 82 13.35 31.43 -8.70
N VAL A 83 13.13 30.34 -7.94
CA VAL A 83 13.95 29.14 -8.03
C VAL A 83 13.66 28.51 -9.38
N THR A 84 14.39 28.91 -10.40
CA THR A 84 14.37 28.29 -11.71
C THR A 84 15.17 26.98 -11.61
N PHE A 85 14.48 25.86 -11.61
CA PHE A 85 15.13 24.55 -11.74
C PHE A 85 15.72 24.46 -13.16
N PRO A 86 17.01 24.04 -13.31
CA PRO A 86 17.58 23.79 -14.61
C PRO A 86 16.74 22.77 -15.39
N ALA A 87 16.47 23.03 -16.66
CA ALA A 87 15.64 22.18 -17.54
C ALA A 87 16.17 20.75 -17.71
N ASP A 88 17.43 20.51 -17.35
CA ASP A 88 18.13 19.22 -17.38
C ASP A 88 17.89 18.37 -16.12
N MET A 89 17.21 18.91 -15.09
CA MET A 89 16.80 18.12 -13.93
C MET A 89 15.46 17.38 -14.13
N VAL A 90 14.71 17.69 -15.17
CA VAL A 90 13.52 16.90 -15.55
C VAL A 90 13.99 15.86 -16.56
N SER A 91 14.55 14.77 -16.06
CA SER A 91 14.67 13.56 -16.88
C SER A 91 13.27 13.07 -17.12
N GLU A 92 12.72 13.29 -18.32
CA GLU A 92 11.59 12.52 -18.82
C GLU A 92 12.05 11.06 -18.91
N LYS A 93 11.90 10.33 -17.81
CA LYS A 93 12.05 8.88 -17.86
C LYS A 93 10.91 8.40 -18.76
N GLU A 94 11.24 8.00 -19.99
CA GLU A 94 10.26 7.33 -20.86
C GLU A 94 9.66 6.17 -20.05
N VAL A 95 8.38 6.29 -19.70
CA VAL A 95 7.65 5.20 -19.09
C VAL A 95 7.39 4.20 -20.20
N THR A 96 8.35 3.31 -20.41
CA THR A 96 8.14 2.15 -21.26
C THR A 96 7.29 1.18 -20.44
N THR A 97 6.07 0.88 -20.92
CA THR A 97 5.29 -0.26 -20.44
C THR A 97 6.17 -1.50 -20.56
N LYS A 98 6.54 -2.10 -19.42
CA LYS A 98 7.27 -3.35 -19.40
C LYS A 98 6.27 -4.48 -19.64
N GLY A 99 6.64 -5.47 -20.46
CA GLY A 99 5.87 -6.69 -20.68
C GLY A 99 4.92 -6.64 -21.88
N ASP A 100 4.54 -7.83 -22.33
CA ASP A 100 3.66 -8.06 -23.47
C ASP A 100 2.29 -8.66 -23.06
N GLY A 101 1.95 -8.57 -21.74
CA GLY A 101 0.74 -9.18 -21.16
C GLY A 101 0.87 -10.68 -20.91
N THR A 102 2.06 -11.27 -21.12
CA THR A 102 2.32 -12.69 -20.81
C THR A 102 3.04 -12.88 -19.49
N ASP A 103 3.55 -11.82 -18.89
CA ASP A 103 4.32 -11.85 -17.65
C ASP A 103 3.55 -12.49 -16.49
N THR A 104 4.28 -13.22 -15.68
CA THR A 104 3.81 -13.72 -14.38
C THR A 104 4.06 -12.67 -13.30
N VAL A 105 3.19 -12.65 -12.28
CA VAL A 105 3.24 -11.66 -11.19
C VAL A 105 3.20 -12.37 -9.85
N THR A 106 4.11 -12.02 -8.95
CA THR A 106 4.01 -12.38 -7.54
C THR A 106 3.77 -11.12 -6.71
N VAL A 107 2.67 -11.14 -5.97
CA VAL A 107 2.30 -10.09 -5.02
C VAL A 107 2.61 -10.60 -3.61
N PHE A 108 3.47 -9.91 -2.91
CA PHE A 108 3.80 -10.13 -1.51
C PHE A 108 2.93 -9.21 -0.66
N VAL A 109 2.17 -9.73 0.27
CA VAL A 109 1.39 -8.95 1.23
C VAL A 109 1.96 -9.19 2.63
N TYR A 110 2.65 -8.21 3.16
CA TYR A 110 3.13 -8.22 4.53
C TYR A 110 1.99 -7.73 5.43
N MET A 111 1.18 -8.69 5.90
CA MET A 111 -0.05 -8.45 6.66
C MET A 111 0.28 -8.39 8.15
N ASN A 112 0.69 -7.21 8.61
CA ASN A 112 0.91 -6.94 10.01
C ASN A 112 -0.43 -6.58 10.68
N GLY A 113 -1.03 -7.52 11.41
CA GLY A 113 -2.40 -7.36 11.91
C GLY A 113 -2.56 -6.29 12.97
N SER A 114 -1.60 -6.15 13.86
CA SER A 114 -1.63 -5.24 15.01
C SER A 114 -2.98 -5.19 15.73
N ASP A 115 -3.36 -4.07 16.34
CA ASP A 115 -4.69 -3.84 16.93
C ASP A 115 -5.80 -3.70 15.86
N LEU A 116 -5.45 -3.40 14.62
CA LEU A 116 -6.40 -3.39 13.51
C LEU A 116 -7.07 -4.75 13.34
N GLU A 117 -6.35 -5.84 13.56
CA GLU A 117 -6.92 -7.17 13.52
C GLU A 117 -7.51 -7.56 14.88
N SER A 118 -6.76 -7.43 15.97
CA SER A 118 -7.21 -7.96 17.28
C SER A 118 -8.41 -7.23 17.87
N GLU A 119 -8.60 -5.93 17.58
CA GLU A 119 -9.74 -5.15 18.05
C GLU A 119 -10.90 -5.07 17.06
N ASP A 120 -10.60 -4.96 15.75
CA ASP A 120 -11.57 -4.66 14.70
C ASP A 120 -11.76 -5.79 13.68
N GLY A 121 -10.83 -6.76 13.58
CA GLY A 121 -10.83 -7.84 12.58
C GLY A 121 -10.60 -7.33 11.16
N SER A 122 -9.88 -6.23 11.04
CA SER A 122 -9.74 -5.52 9.76
C SER A 122 -8.90 -6.27 8.76
N ALA A 123 -7.81 -6.92 9.19
CA ALA A 123 -7.00 -7.75 8.30
C ALA A 123 -7.78 -8.95 7.79
N THR A 124 -8.58 -9.58 8.66
CA THR A 124 -9.47 -10.67 8.24
C THR A 124 -10.54 -10.20 7.25
N ASP A 125 -11.13 -9.00 7.45
CA ASP A 125 -12.10 -8.42 6.49
C ASP A 125 -11.46 -8.24 5.11
N ASP A 126 -10.23 -7.70 5.04
CA ASP A 126 -9.51 -7.49 3.79
C ASP A 126 -9.04 -8.81 3.14
N LEU A 127 -8.63 -9.79 3.93
CA LEU A 127 -8.35 -11.13 3.44
C LEU A 127 -9.59 -11.79 2.83
N GLU A 128 -10.78 -11.66 3.45
CA GLU A 128 -12.04 -12.16 2.88
C GLU A 128 -12.36 -11.48 1.54
N GLU A 129 -12.09 -10.17 1.39
CA GLU A 129 -12.24 -9.47 0.11
C GLU A 129 -11.24 -9.99 -0.94
N MET A 130 -9.97 -10.23 -0.56
CA MET A 130 -8.98 -10.83 -1.46
C MET A 130 -9.40 -12.22 -1.94
N LEU A 131 -10.12 -13.00 -1.11
CA LEU A 131 -10.65 -14.32 -1.50
C LEU A 131 -11.71 -14.24 -2.60
N GLU A 132 -12.39 -13.12 -2.76
CA GLU A 132 -13.35 -12.89 -3.85
C GLU A 132 -12.66 -12.58 -5.19
N ALA A 133 -11.37 -12.24 -5.18
CA ALA A 133 -10.62 -11.89 -6.37
C ALA A 133 -10.36 -13.12 -7.27
N LYS A 134 -10.49 -12.91 -8.57
CA LYS A 134 -10.15 -13.91 -9.59
C LYS A 134 -8.78 -13.58 -10.17
N THR A 135 -7.74 -14.10 -9.55
CA THR A 135 -6.36 -13.77 -9.92
C THR A 135 -5.87 -14.43 -11.21
N GLY A 136 -6.51 -15.48 -11.70
CA GLY A 136 -6.03 -16.24 -12.86
C GLY A 136 -4.68 -16.94 -12.60
N ASP A 137 -4.20 -17.69 -13.61
CA ASP A 137 -3.02 -18.57 -13.46
C ASP A 137 -1.67 -17.82 -13.45
N LYS A 138 -1.67 -16.52 -13.83
CA LYS A 138 -0.45 -15.71 -13.95
C LYS A 138 -0.10 -14.92 -12.69
N VAL A 139 -1.04 -14.79 -11.77
CA VAL A 139 -0.87 -13.98 -10.57
C VAL A 139 -0.86 -14.86 -9.33
N GLN A 140 0.22 -14.82 -8.58
CA GLN A 140 0.34 -15.44 -7.26
C GLN A 140 0.27 -14.35 -6.19
N VAL A 141 -0.56 -14.54 -5.18
CA VAL A 141 -0.62 -13.64 -4.01
C VAL A 141 -0.15 -14.42 -2.80
N LEU A 142 0.93 -13.98 -2.21
CA LEU A 142 1.55 -14.55 -1.02
C LEU A 142 1.28 -13.62 0.15
N ILE A 143 0.92 -14.16 1.30
CA ILE A 143 0.55 -13.39 2.48
C ILE A 143 1.33 -13.92 3.66
N GLU A 144 2.03 -13.04 4.38
CA GLU A 144 2.59 -13.35 5.69
C GLU A 144 1.72 -12.68 6.76
N THR A 145 1.19 -13.48 7.69
CA THR A 145 0.33 -13.02 8.79
C THR A 145 1.15 -12.92 10.07
N VAL A 146 1.26 -11.71 10.62
CA VAL A 146 2.19 -11.40 11.71
C VAL A 146 1.66 -10.23 12.57
N GLY A 147 2.25 -9.94 13.71
CA GLY A 147 2.17 -8.68 14.46
C GLY A 147 0.90 -8.45 15.28
N THR A 148 -0.06 -9.38 15.30
CA THR A 148 -1.26 -9.28 16.15
C THR A 148 -1.28 -10.34 17.24
N LYS A 149 -1.81 -10.01 18.39
CA LYS A 149 -2.01 -10.95 19.52
C LYS A 149 -3.18 -11.91 19.33
N GLU A 150 -4.15 -11.54 18.48
CA GLU A 150 -5.34 -12.38 18.25
C GLU A 150 -5.87 -12.19 16.83
N TRP A 151 -5.84 -13.25 16.02
CA TRP A 151 -6.51 -13.32 14.73
C TRP A 151 -7.98 -13.73 14.89
N SER A 152 -8.83 -13.15 14.06
CA SER A 152 -10.21 -13.60 13.95
C SER A 152 -10.30 -15.07 13.55
N LYS A 153 -11.21 -15.81 14.16
CA LYS A 153 -11.40 -17.26 13.90
C LYS A 153 -12.03 -17.57 12.55
N ARG A 154 -12.42 -16.55 11.78
CA ARG A 154 -13.16 -16.72 10.51
C ARG A 154 -12.36 -17.48 9.45
N LEU A 155 -11.07 -17.17 9.33
CA LEU A 155 -10.18 -17.78 8.35
C LEU A 155 -9.28 -18.88 8.91
N GLY A 156 -9.31 -19.10 10.23
CA GLY A 156 -8.52 -20.14 10.90
C GLY A 156 -7.02 -19.82 10.97
N ILE A 157 -6.65 -18.55 10.90
CA ILE A 157 -5.28 -18.07 11.05
C ILE A 157 -4.86 -18.23 12.52
N ALA A 158 -3.65 -18.72 12.76
CA ALA A 158 -3.09 -18.88 14.10
C ALA A 158 -2.73 -17.52 14.71
N SER A 159 -2.87 -17.42 16.05
CA SER A 159 -2.53 -16.19 16.80
C SER A 159 -1.22 -16.29 17.57
N ASP A 160 -0.66 -17.49 17.67
CA ASP A 160 0.53 -17.80 18.49
C ASP A 160 1.81 -17.97 17.70
N HIS A 161 1.74 -17.87 16.38
CA HIS A 161 2.90 -17.95 15.48
C HIS A 161 2.60 -17.33 14.11
N THR A 162 3.65 -16.97 13.41
CA THR A 162 3.62 -16.43 12.05
C THR A 162 3.34 -17.54 11.05
N GLN A 163 2.47 -17.27 10.07
CA GLN A 163 2.12 -18.20 9.01
C GLN A 163 2.24 -17.55 7.65
N ARG A 164 2.53 -18.37 6.62
CA ARG A 164 2.56 -17.95 5.23
C ARG A 164 1.47 -18.64 4.43
N TYR A 165 0.76 -17.86 3.66
CA TYR A 165 -0.37 -18.31 2.87
C TYR A 165 -0.20 -17.94 1.40
N ARG A 166 -0.88 -18.68 0.55
CA ARG A 166 -1.09 -18.34 -0.86
C ARG A 166 -2.57 -18.28 -1.16
N LEU A 167 -2.95 -17.27 -1.92
CA LEU A 167 -4.32 -17.15 -2.42
C LEU A 167 -4.48 -18.08 -3.63
N ASP A 168 -5.41 -19.01 -3.59
CA ASP A 168 -5.67 -19.95 -4.68
C ASP A 168 -7.14 -20.28 -4.83
N GLY A 169 -7.71 -19.93 -5.98
CA GLY A 169 -9.09 -20.26 -6.32
C GLY A 169 -10.13 -19.78 -5.28
N GLY A 170 -9.91 -18.62 -4.68
CA GLY A 170 -10.78 -18.07 -3.63
C GLY A 170 -10.58 -18.72 -2.27
N LYS A 171 -9.42 -19.33 -2.02
CA LYS A 171 -9.05 -19.95 -0.75
C LYS A 171 -7.71 -19.45 -0.26
N LEU A 172 -7.59 -19.34 1.04
CA LEU A 172 -6.32 -19.10 1.72
C LEU A 172 -5.65 -20.48 1.96
N VAL A 173 -4.61 -20.78 1.18
CA VAL A 173 -3.87 -22.05 1.26
C VAL A 173 -2.66 -21.82 2.17
N LEU A 174 -2.58 -22.58 3.24
CA LEU A 174 -1.44 -22.56 4.16
C LEU A 174 -0.22 -23.17 3.47
N GLU A 175 0.85 -22.41 3.36
CA GLU A 175 2.09 -22.82 2.68
C GLU A 175 3.24 -23.06 3.67
N ASP A 176 3.28 -22.31 4.78
CA ASP A 176 4.27 -22.51 5.83
C ASP A 176 3.66 -22.25 7.21
N ASP A 177 3.74 -23.25 8.08
CA ASP A 177 3.24 -23.26 9.46
C ASP A 177 4.37 -23.59 10.46
N SER A 178 5.61 -23.54 10.00
CA SER A 178 6.77 -23.95 10.79
C SER A 178 7.50 -22.77 11.45
N LEU A 179 7.04 -21.54 11.20
CA LEU A 179 7.61 -20.33 11.75
C LEU A 179 7.24 -20.18 13.23
N GLY A 180 8.13 -19.57 14.01
CA GLY A 180 7.81 -19.15 15.36
C GLY A 180 6.93 -17.90 15.38
N GLN A 181 6.78 -17.33 16.56
CA GLN A 181 6.23 -15.99 16.69
C GLN A 181 7.33 -14.99 16.29
N GLU A 182 7.26 -14.54 15.04
CA GLU A 182 8.22 -13.59 14.49
C GLU A 182 7.83 -12.16 14.86
N ASP A 183 8.83 -11.32 15.13
CA ASP A 183 8.62 -9.89 15.37
C ASP A 183 8.46 -9.15 14.04
N SER A 184 7.27 -8.62 13.80
CA SER A 184 6.93 -7.91 12.55
C SER A 184 7.73 -6.63 12.32
N THR A 185 8.39 -6.11 13.35
CA THR A 185 9.17 -4.87 13.27
C THR A 185 10.64 -5.11 12.95
N GLN A 186 11.04 -6.38 12.78
CA GLN A 186 12.41 -6.73 12.44
C GLN A 186 12.62 -6.85 10.93
N ALA A 187 13.73 -6.28 10.46
CA ALA A 187 14.13 -6.40 9.05
C ALA A 187 14.29 -7.86 8.59
N SER A 188 14.68 -8.76 9.50
CA SER A 188 14.82 -10.19 9.21
C SER A 188 13.49 -10.84 8.85
N THR A 189 12.43 -10.56 9.58
CA THR A 189 11.09 -11.14 9.34
C THR A 189 10.61 -10.81 7.93
N LEU A 190 10.65 -9.55 7.54
CA LEU A 190 10.27 -9.13 6.19
C LEU A 190 11.22 -9.70 5.12
N SER A 191 12.55 -9.70 5.36
CA SER A 191 13.50 -10.26 4.38
C SER A 191 13.33 -11.75 4.17
N ASP A 192 13.04 -12.49 5.23
CA ASP A 192 12.81 -13.93 5.15
C ASP A 192 11.53 -14.27 4.38
N PHE A 193 10.48 -13.47 4.54
CA PHE A 193 9.27 -13.57 3.71
C PHE A 193 9.57 -13.32 2.23
N ILE A 194 10.31 -12.26 1.91
CA ILE A 194 10.70 -11.93 0.53
C ILE A 194 11.55 -13.08 -0.06
N CYS A 195 12.56 -13.56 0.66
CA CYS A 195 13.42 -14.66 0.22
C CYS A 195 12.62 -15.95 0.01
N TRP A 196 11.72 -16.28 0.93
CA TRP A 196 10.88 -17.47 0.81
C TRP A 196 9.96 -17.39 -0.41
N GLY A 197 9.28 -16.26 -0.59
CA GLY A 197 8.35 -16.08 -1.69
C GLY A 197 9.05 -16.06 -3.05
N SER A 198 10.14 -15.31 -3.20
CA SER A 198 10.89 -15.23 -4.46
C SER A 198 11.51 -16.58 -4.87
N LYS A 199 11.87 -17.41 -3.91
CA LYS A 199 12.42 -18.75 -4.16
C LYS A 199 11.35 -19.75 -4.59
N ASN A 200 10.18 -19.73 -3.92
CA ASN A 200 9.14 -20.74 -4.14
C ASN A 200 8.16 -20.33 -5.25
N TYR A 201 8.00 -19.03 -5.48
CA TYR A 201 7.05 -18.46 -6.43
C TYR A 201 7.74 -17.38 -7.30
N PRO A 202 8.79 -17.76 -8.06
CA PRO A 202 9.48 -16.80 -8.93
C PRO A 202 8.54 -16.30 -10.04
N ALA A 203 8.62 -15.00 -10.34
CA ALA A 203 7.80 -14.35 -11.35
C ALA A 203 8.60 -13.30 -12.13
N ASP A 204 8.06 -12.88 -13.28
CA ASP A 204 8.64 -11.81 -14.11
C ASP A 204 8.49 -10.45 -13.44
N ARG A 205 7.45 -10.29 -12.62
CA ARG A 205 7.08 -9.07 -11.89
C ARG A 205 6.86 -9.36 -10.41
N ASN A 206 7.31 -8.46 -9.56
CA ASN A 206 7.14 -8.56 -8.12
C ASN A 206 6.52 -7.28 -7.56
N LEU A 207 5.49 -7.44 -6.74
CA LEU A 207 4.85 -6.36 -6.00
C LEU A 207 4.94 -6.67 -4.51
N LEU A 208 5.19 -5.65 -3.69
CA LEU A 208 5.15 -5.76 -2.22
C LEU A 208 4.14 -4.78 -1.66
N ILE A 209 3.25 -5.27 -0.81
CA ILE A 209 2.24 -4.46 -0.13
C ILE A 209 2.49 -4.54 1.37
N PHE A 210 2.64 -3.38 2.00
CA PHE A 210 2.68 -3.20 3.45
C PHE A 210 1.28 -2.88 3.95
N TRP A 211 0.73 -3.72 4.81
CA TRP A 211 -0.62 -3.56 5.35
C TRP A 211 -0.59 -3.45 6.87
N ASP A 212 -0.90 -2.27 7.41
CA ASP A 212 -1.07 -1.95 8.85
C ASP A 212 -1.28 -0.44 9.04
N HIS A 213 -0.93 0.06 10.23
CA HIS A 213 -0.70 1.47 10.51
C HIS A 213 0.56 1.99 9.84
N GLY A 214 0.58 3.27 9.54
CA GLY A 214 1.78 3.99 9.14
C GLY A 214 1.96 5.24 10.00
N ALA A 215 3.22 5.53 10.32
CA ALA A 215 3.59 6.65 11.18
C ALA A 215 4.56 7.64 10.48
N GLY A 216 4.66 7.53 9.15
CA GLY A 216 5.50 8.38 8.32
C GLY A 216 6.98 7.97 8.31
N PRO A 217 7.84 8.69 7.58
CA PRO A 217 9.22 8.28 7.32
C PRO A 217 10.10 8.28 8.56
N VAL A 218 9.71 8.98 9.63
CA VAL A 218 10.48 9.08 10.87
C VAL A 218 10.20 7.91 11.81
N TYR A 219 8.93 7.54 11.93
CA TYR A 219 8.50 6.50 12.86
C TYR A 219 8.29 5.14 12.16
N GLY A 220 8.08 5.11 10.83
CA GLY A 220 8.02 3.88 10.06
C GLY A 220 6.62 3.28 9.93
N PHE A 221 6.58 1.96 9.77
CA PHE A 221 5.40 1.15 9.45
C PHE A 221 5.09 0.17 10.58
N GLY A 222 3.81 0.04 10.88
CA GLY A 222 3.25 -0.97 11.75
C GLY A 222 3.79 -1.00 13.18
N TYR A 223 3.32 -1.94 13.96
CA TYR A 223 3.90 -2.36 15.22
C TYR A 223 3.43 -3.77 15.58
N ASP A 224 4.11 -4.45 16.49
CA ASP A 224 3.79 -5.81 16.89
C ASP A 224 3.21 -5.83 18.31
N GLU A 225 1.94 -6.27 18.44
CA GLU A 225 1.28 -6.37 19.75
C GLU A 225 1.87 -7.44 20.68
N ASN A 226 2.70 -8.33 20.15
CA ASN A 226 3.34 -9.40 20.94
C ASN A 226 4.66 -8.96 21.56
N GLN A 227 5.14 -7.75 21.23
CA GLN A 227 6.36 -7.19 21.78
C GLN A 227 6.07 -6.32 23.01
N GLU A 228 7.02 -6.28 23.96
CA GLU A 228 6.89 -5.44 25.16
C GLU A 228 6.94 -3.94 24.87
N HIS A 229 7.51 -3.57 23.72
CA HIS A 229 7.69 -2.19 23.28
C HIS A 229 7.00 -1.99 21.94
N GLU A 230 6.31 -0.88 21.78
CA GLU A 230 5.68 -0.45 20.52
C GLU A 230 6.75 0.05 19.54
N GLU A 231 7.67 -0.83 19.13
CA GLU A 231 8.61 -0.55 18.06
C GLU A 231 7.89 -0.68 16.71
N THR A 232 8.41 0.02 15.71
CA THR A 232 7.90 -0.01 14.35
C THR A 232 8.97 -0.48 13.39
N LEU A 233 8.58 -0.98 12.22
CA LEU A 233 9.53 -1.24 11.14
C LEU A 233 9.96 0.10 10.53
N THR A 234 11.11 0.61 10.96
CA THR A 234 11.64 1.90 10.51
C THR A 234 12.04 1.87 9.03
N MET A 235 12.20 3.05 8.42
CA MET A 235 12.65 3.13 7.02
C MET A 235 14.01 2.45 6.80
N ASP A 236 14.93 2.53 7.76
CA ASP A 236 16.23 1.85 7.66
C ASP A 236 16.08 0.33 7.72
N GLN A 237 15.17 -0.17 8.56
CA GLN A 237 14.86 -1.60 8.63
C GLN A 237 14.14 -2.09 7.36
N MET A 238 13.21 -1.30 6.79
CA MET A 238 12.60 -1.59 5.49
C MET A 238 13.68 -1.71 4.39
N ARG A 239 14.60 -0.75 4.30
CA ARG A 239 15.71 -0.79 3.34
C ARG A 239 16.60 -2.02 3.55
N GLN A 240 16.93 -2.33 4.80
CA GLN A 240 17.71 -3.53 5.14
C GLN A 240 16.99 -4.81 4.73
N ALA A 241 15.68 -4.88 4.97
CA ALA A 241 14.86 -6.03 4.58
C ALA A 241 14.81 -6.20 3.06
N LEU A 242 14.59 -5.13 2.31
CA LEU A 242 14.58 -5.13 0.86
C LEU A 242 15.93 -5.53 0.27
N GLN A 243 17.02 -4.99 0.83
CA GLN A 243 18.37 -5.35 0.42
C GLN A 243 18.67 -6.84 0.67
N ASN A 244 18.31 -7.36 1.85
CA ASN A 244 18.53 -8.76 2.22
C ASN A 244 17.61 -9.70 1.46
N GLY A 245 16.38 -9.28 1.14
CA GLY A 245 15.44 -10.02 0.32
C GLY A 245 15.91 -10.27 -1.11
N GLY A 246 16.81 -9.40 -1.61
CA GLY A 246 17.62 -9.65 -2.80
C GLY A 246 16.86 -9.63 -4.13
N ILE A 247 15.62 -9.13 -4.17
CA ILE A 247 14.85 -8.94 -5.40
C ILE A 247 14.46 -7.46 -5.56
N TYR A 248 14.18 -7.07 -6.79
CA TYR A 248 13.68 -5.76 -7.15
C TYR A 248 12.16 -5.83 -7.35
N PHE A 249 11.44 -4.81 -6.91
CA PHE A 249 10.00 -4.75 -7.04
C PHE A 249 9.58 -3.80 -8.16
N ASP A 250 8.58 -4.17 -8.94
CA ASP A 250 7.94 -3.24 -9.88
C ASP A 250 7.12 -2.20 -9.12
N VAL A 251 6.46 -2.62 -8.03
CA VAL A 251 5.69 -1.73 -7.16
C VAL A 251 5.92 -2.08 -5.70
N ILE A 252 6.11 -1.06 -4.87
CA ILE A 252 5.94 -1.17 -3.41
C ILE A 252 4.73 -0.32 -3.03
N GLY A 253 3.67 -0.96 -2.49
CA GLY A 253 2.45 -0.30 -2.05
C GLY A 253 2.41 -0.15 -0.53
N MET A 254 1.95 1.01 -0.07
CA MET A 254 1.76 1.34 1.34
C MET A 254 0.27 1.43 1.65
N ASP A 255 -0.34 0.31 2.02
CA ASP A 255 -1.72 0.27 2.51
C ASP A 255 -1.75 0.63 4.00
N CYS A 256 -1.38 1.86 4.29
CA CYS A 256 -1.20 2.39 5.63
C CYS A 256 -1.21 3.92 5.64
N CYS A 257 -1.46 4.51 6.82
CA CYS A 257 -1.57 5.95 6.96
C CYS A 257 -0.21 6.65 6.83
N ILE A 258 -0.19 7.90 6.29
CA ILE A 258 0.93 8.85 6.37
C ILE A 258 2.23 8.39 5.66
N MET A 259 2.21 7.30 4.92
CA MET A 259 3.42 6.77 4.25
C MET A 259 3.61 7.32 2.83
N SER A 260 2.70 8.15 2.30
CA SER A 260 2.87 8.82 1.01
C SER A 260 3.66 10.13 1.21
N SER A 261 4.98 10.04 1.26
CA SER A 261 5.87 11.18 1.44
C SER A 261 7.09 11.11 0.52
N MET A 262 7.68 12.28 0.23
CA MET A 262 8.89 12.38 -0.61
C MET A 262 10.07 11.66 0.05
N GLU A 263 10.18 11.73 1.37
CA GLU A 263 11.26 11.09 2.12
C GLU A 263 11.20 9.57 1.98
N LEU A 264 9.99 8.98 2.01
CA LEU A 264 9.82 7.56 1.80
C LEU A 264 10.17 7.17 0.36
N CYS A 265 9.70 7.94 -0.63
CA CYS A 265 10.04 7.73 -2.04
C CYS A 265 11.56 7.74 -2.25
N LEU A 266 12.26 8.74 -1.71
CA LEU A 266 13.72 8.82 -1.78
C LEU A 266 14.42 7.68 -1.02
N GLY A 267 13.83 7.24 0.09
CA GLY A 267 14.38 6.14 0.89
C GLY A 267 14.30 4.78 0.20
N LEU A 268 13.26 4.55 -0.61
CA LEU A 268 12.97 3.25 -1.21
C LEU A 268 13.19 3.19 -2.73
N GLN A 269 13.57 4.29 -3.39
CA GLN A 269 13.72 4.39 -4.85
C GLN A 269 14.68 3.37 -5.48
N ASP A 270 15.64 2.86 -4.71
CA ASP A 270 16.63 1.89 -5.20
C ASP A 270 16.07 0.46 -5.25
N TYR A 271 14.86 0.23 -4.72
CA TYR A 271 14.27 -1.09 -4.55
C TYR A 271 13.01 -1.31 -5.39
N CYS A 272 12.44 -0.26 -5.99
CA CYS A 272 11.24 -0.37 -6.82
C CYS A 272 11.19 0.64 -7.95
N ASP A 273 10.36 0.35 -8.97
CA ASP A 273 10.06 1.30 -10.04
C ASP A 273 9.01 2.33 -9.59
N TYR A 274 8.02 1.90 -8.80
CA TYR A 274 6.91 2.73 -8.33
C TYR A 274 6.65 2.51 -6.82
N LEU A 275 6.35 3.61 -6.12
CA LEU A 275 5.93 3.64 -4.72
C LEU A 275 4.57 4.34 -4.60
#